data_cccff147c2e76eaf19075571a723299d
#
_entry.id   cccff147c2e76eaf19075571a723299d
#
_cell.length_a   1.000
_cell.length_b   1.000
_cell.length_c   1.000
_cell.angle_alpha   90.00
_cell.angle_beta   90.00
_cell.angle_gamma   90.00
#
_symmetry.space_group_name_H-M   'P 1'
#
loop_
_entity.id
_entity.type
_entity.pdbx_description
1 polymer ?
#
loop_
_entity_poly.entity_id
_entity_poly.type
_entity_poly.pdbx_seq_one_letter_code
_entity_poly.pdbx_strand_id
1 'polypeptide(L)'
;MLFSILALAATVSAAALPEAALEERQTCRIATPAELSRARNAFLREEIIPATPAAFNPANANLIPDFRPVSALSVSYANKAVELGNKFSTLETISQPTFSFTAEPGFDPAKTKYSLIMADPDAPNSELPILSPFLHLIISDAQAECVGGQNRITVAPYMFPTPLSVAPHKYTFLIYRQPPNYVPPPMLQNLPGLRARFPLLDYVKNNNLTGPIAGNFYLEGLGNIVDLGTRRTAVEKQMSALEALQ
;
A
#
# COMPACT_ATOMS: atom_id res chain seq x y z
N MET A 1 -22.79 -38.28 -81.97
CA MET A 1 -23.12 -37.35 -80.88
C MET A 1 -22.27 -37.76 -79.66
N LEU A 2 -21.15 -37.10 -79.45
CA LEU A 2 -20.31 -37.33 -78.28
C LEU A 2 -20.70 -36.32 -77.18
N PHE A 3 -21.10 -36.76 -76.02
CA PHE A 3 -21.25 -35.91 -74.83
C PHE A 3 -20.00 -36.01 -73.96
N SER A 4 -19.28 -34.86 -73.90
CA SER A 4 -18.18 -34.68 -72.98
C SER A 4 -18.73 -34.28 -71.61
N ILE A 5 -18.42 -35.10 -70.60
CA ILE A 5 -18.73 -34.76 -69.18
C ILE A 5 -17.51 -34.02 -68.65
N LEU A 6 -17.70 -32.73 -68.28
CA LEU A 6 -16.69 -31.91 -67.63
C LEU A 6 -16.81 -32.17 -66.12
N ALA A 7 -15.82 -32.79 -65.52
CA ALA A 7 -15.71 -32.93 -64.07
C ALA A 7 -15.11 -31.72 -63.44
N LEU A 8 -15.87 -31.02 -62.62
CA LEU A 8 -15.46 -29.83 -61.85
C LEU A 8 -14.82 -30.33 -60.52
N ALA A 9 -13.50 -30.25 -60.40
CA ALA A 9 -12.81 -30.54 -59.17
C ALA A 9 -12.88 -29.31 -58.23
N ALA A 10 -13.62 -29.43 -57.14
CA ALA A 10 -13.66 -28.41 -56.09
C ALA A 10 -12.42 -28.61 -55.16
N THR A 11 -11.49 -27.68 -55.19
CA THR A 11 -10.39 -27.61 -54.22
C THR A 11 -10.90 -26.99 -52.93
N VAL A 12 -11.00 -27.80 -51.89
CA VAL A 12 -11.26 -27.33 -50.52
C VAL A 12 -9.95 -26.76 -49.99
N SER A 13 -9.87 -25.45 -49.91
CA SER A 13 -8.78 -24.76 -49.20
C SER A 13 -9.01 -24.90 -47.69
N ALA A 14 -8.24 -25.73 -47.03
CA ALA A 14 -8.19 -25.77 -45.59
C ALA A 14 -7.55 -24.45 -45.09
N ALA A 15 -8.38 -23.48 -44.68
CA ALA A 15 -7.92 -22.34 -43.92
C ALA A 15 -7.33 -22.84 -42.58
N ALA A 16 -6.02 -22.76 -42.42
CA ALA A 16 -5.38 -22.93 -41.12
C ALA A 16 -6.01 -21.94 -40.15
N LEU A 17 -6.63 -22.43 -39.08
CA LEU A 17 -7.04 -21.62 -37.97
C LEU A 17 -5.82 -20.85 -37.46
N PRO A 18 -5.93 -19.55 -37.16
CA PRO A 18 -4.84 -18.84 -36.55
C PRO A 18 -4.52 -19.57 -35.24
N GLU A 19 -3.29 -20.04 -35.12
CA GLU A 19 -2.71 -20.53 -33.90
C GLU A 19 -2.99 -19.45 -32.86
N ALA A 20 -3.91 -19.71 -31.92
CA ALA A 20 -4.22 -18.79 -30.83
C ALA A 20 -2.88 -18.52 -30.14
N ALA A 21 -2.41 -17.28 -30.23
CA ALA A 21 -1.22 -16.84 -29.54
C ALA A 21 -1.36 -17.30 -28.11
N LEU A 22 -0.54 -18.25 -27.70
CA LEU A 22 -0.35 -18.59 -26.29
C LEU A 22 0.17 -17.29 -25.68
N GLU A 23 -0.74 -16.49 -25.09
CA GLU A 23 -0.35 -15.41 -24.22
C GLU A 23 0.62 -16.01 -23.21
N GLU A 24 1.90 -15.69 -23.32
CA GLU A 24 2.89 -16.01 -22.32
C GLU A 24 2.33 -15.45 -21.02
N ARG A 25 1.83 -16.36 -20.15
CA ARG A 25 1.43 -15.98 -18.81
C ARG A 25 2.67 -15.38 -18.15
N GLN A 26 2.71 -14.06 -18.10
CA GLN A 26 3.77 -13.34 -17.43
C GLN A 26 3.87 -13.89 -16.01
N THR A 27 4.95 -14.64 -15.73
CA THR A 27 5.15 -15.26 -14.42
C THR A 27 5.36 -14.14 -13.41
N CYS A 28 4.40 -13.98 -12.50
CA CYS A 28 4.48 -12.98 -11.46
C CYS A 28 5.66 -13.25 -10.54
N ARG A 29 6.48 -12.24 -10.28
CA ARG A 29 7.58 -12.33 -9.31
C ARG A 29 7.03 -12.58 -7.91
N ILE A 30 7.64 -13.51 -7.19
CA ILE A 30 7.44 -13.78 -5.77
C ILE A 30 8.62 -13.19 -4.99
N ALA A 31 8.36 -12.67 -3.79
CA ALA A 31 9.41 -12.14 -2.94
C ALA A 31 10.37 -13.25 -2.48
N THR A 32 11.65 -12.93 -2.44
CA THR A 32 12.68 -13.84 -1.92
C THR A 32 12.64 -13.91 -0.39
N PRO A 33 13.08 -15.00 0.24
CA PRO A 33 13.20 -15.09 1.70
C PRO A 33 14.05 -13.98 2.30
N ALA A 34 15.07 -13.51 1.59
CA ALA A 34 15.92 -12.41 2.03
C ALA A 34 15.17 -11.07 2.09
N GLU A 35 14.35 -10.75 1.08
CA GLU A 35 13.50 -9.55 1.08
C GLU A 35 12.50 -9.59 2.24
N LEU A 36 11.84 -10.73 2.46
CA LEU A 36 10.86 -10.91 3.52
C LEU A 36 11.50 -10.77 4.91
N SER A 37 12.65 -11.42 5.14
CA SER A 37 13.39 -11.32 6.39
C SER A 37 13.88 -9.89 6.65
N ARG A 38 14.36 -9.18 5.61
CA ARG A 38 14.80 -7.79 5.72
C ARG A 38 13.63 -6.88 6.13
N ALA A 39 12.46 -7.04 5.53
CA ALA A 39 11.27 -6.26 5.88
C ALA A 39 10.85 -6.52 7.34
N ARG A 40 10.71 -7.79 7.76
CA ARG A 40 10.35 -8.14 9.13
C ARG A 40 11.36 -7.60 10.15
N ASN A 41 12.67 -7.76 9.90
CA ASN A 41 13.72 -7.30 10.81
C ASN A 41 13.74 -5.77 10.93
N ALA A 42 13.44 -5.05 9.85
CA ALA A 42 13.31 -3.59 9.88
C ALA A 42 12.13 -3.15 10.74
N PHE A 43 10.98 -3.80 10.63
CA PHE A 43 9.78 -3.52 11.44
C PHE A 43 10.02 -3.80 12.93
N LEU A 44 10.77 -4.85 13.26
CA LEU A 44 11.19 -5.15 14.64
C LEU A 44 12.16 -4.09 15.18
N ARG A 45 13.16 -3.71 14.40
CA ARG A 45 14.20 -2.75 14.82
C ARG A 45 13.61 -1.36 15.11
N GLU A 46 12.64 -0.94 14.31
CA GLU A 46 11.96 0.36 14.49
C GLU A 46 10.69 0.26 15.37
N GLU A 47 10.50 -0.87 16.05
CA GLU A 47 9.40 -1.11 16.99
C GLU A 47 8.00 -0.90 16.38
N ILE A 48 7.85 -0.96 15.03
CA ILE A 48 6.54 -0.96 14.37
C ILE A 48 5.73 -2.18 14.80
N ILE A 49 6.44 -3.29 15.05
CA ILE A 49 5.92 -4.47 15.74
C ILE A 49 6.73 -4.73 17.00
N PRO A 50 6.13 -5.29 18.06
CA PRO A 50 6.84 -5.69 19.27
C PRO A 50 7.70 -6.94 19.03
N ALA A 51 8.62 -7.22 19.93
CA ALA A 51 9.48 -8.41 19.91
C ALA A 51 8.64 -9.71 19.89
N THR A 52 7.51 -9.72 20.57
CA THR A 52 6.53 -10.81 20.56
C THR A 52 5.11 -10.23 20.42
N PRO A 53 4.17 -10.93 19.78
CA PRO A 53 2.79 -10.44 19.65
C PRO A 53 2.10 -10.13 21.00
N ALA A 54 2.45 -10.88 22.04
CA ALA A 54 1.93 -10.67 23.40
C ALA A 54 2.41 -9.36 24.05
N ALA A 55 3.50 -8.78 23.57
CA ALA A 55 4.05 -7.51 24.04
C ALA A 55 3.47 -6.29 23.26
N PHE A 56 2.46 -6.49 22.40
CA PHE A 56 1.84 -5.43 21.65
C PHE A 56 1.24 -4.36 22.57
N ASN A 57 1.71 -3.13 22.38
CA ASN A 57 1.22 -1.97 23.13
C ASN A 57 1.19 -0.74 22.21
N PRO A 58 0.00 -0.27 21.78
CA PRO A 58 -0.12 0.92 20.95
C PRO A 58 0.46 2.19 21.62
N ALA A 59 0.48 2.24 22.95
CA ALA A 59 1.08 3.38 23.67
C ALA A 59 2.61 3.46 23.51
N ASN A 60 3.26 2.38 23.08
CA ASN A 60 4.67 2.33 22.73
C ASN A 60 4.91 2.53 21.24
N ALA A 61 3.96 3.14 20.52
CA ALA A 61 4.00 3.35 19.07
C ALA A 61 4.14 2.05 18.23
N ASN A 62 3.77 0.88 18.80
CA ASN A 62 3.59 -0.30 17.98
C ASN A 62 2.33 -0.14 17.12
N LEU A 63 2.46 -0.33 15.80
CA LEU A 63 1.34 -0.16 14.88
C LEU A 63 0.48 -1.42 14.76
N ILE A 64 1.11 -2.58 14.74
CA ILE A 64 0.48 -3.90 14.59
C ILE A 64 1.15 -4.94 15.50
N PRO A 65 0.43 -6.00 15.92
CA PRO A 65 0.96 -6.98 16.89
C PRO A 65 2.01 -7.92 16.28
N ASP A 66 1.96 -8.22 14.99
CA ASP A 66 2.92 -9.09 14.29
C ASP A 66 2.99 -8.71 12.80
N PHE A 67 4.10 -9.10 12.17
CA PHE A 67 4.31 -8.92 10.74
C PHE A 67 5.08 -10.11 10.17
N ARG A 68 4.39 -10.92 9.37
CA ARG A 68 4.96 -12.08 8.66
C ARG A 68 4.76 -11.91 7.17
N PRO A 69 5.61 -11.09 6.52
CA PRO A 69 5.45 -10.81 5.11
C PRO A 69 5.61 -12.06 4.25
N VAL A 70 4.82 -12.15 3.20
CA VAL A 70 4.89 -13.16 2.14
C VAL A 70 5.03 -12.52 0.76
N SER A 71 4.98 -11.18 0.72
CA SER A 71 5.17 -10.35 -0.46
C SER A 71 6.09 -9.17 -0.13
N ALA A 72 6.79 -8.62 -1.12
CA ALA A 72 7.62 -7.43 -1.00
C ALA A 72 6.88 -6.21 -1.54
N LEU A 73 6.86 -5.12 -0.77
CA LEU A 73 6.22 -3.85 -1.13
C LEU A 73 7.27 -2.83 -1.55
N SER A 74 7.16 -2.34 -2.76
CA SER A 74 7.90 -1.19 -3.28
C SER A 74 7.02 0.05 -3.21
N VAL A 75 7.56 1.15 -2.67
CA VAL A 75 6.92 2.47 -2.60
C VAL A 75 7.90 3.51 -3.09
N SER A 76 7.44 4.51 -3.83
CA SER A 76 8.29 5.59 -4.33
C SER A 76 7.58 6.92 -4.33
N TYR A 77 8.26 7.94 -3.87
CA TYR A 77 7.89 9.34 -4.00
C TYR A 77 8.72 9.96 -5.11
N ALA A 78 8.07 10.34 -6.22
CA ALA A 78 8.76 10.79 -7.42
C ALA A 78 9.90 9.80 -7.80
N ASN A 79 11.17 10.22 -7.63
CA ASN A 79 12.34 9.43 -8.01
C ASN A 79 13.07 8.79 -6.81
N LYS A 80 12.49 8.85 -5.60
CA LYS A 80 13.11 8.32 -4.38
C LYS A 80 12.33 7.13 -3.84
N ALA A 81 12.98 5.98 -3.79
CA ALA A 81 12.40 4.77 -3.22
C ALA A 81 12.34 4.81 -1.69
N VAL A 82 11.29 4.23 -1.13
CA VAL A 82 11.18 3.93 0.31
C VAL A 82 11.89 2.62 0.59
N GLU A 83 12.87 2.66 1.53
CA GLU A 83 13.81 1.56 1.77
C GLU A 83 13.88 1.17 3.25
N LEU A 84 12.74 0.79 3.84
CA LEU A 84 12.64 0.23 5.19
C LEU A 84 13.32 1.10 6.26
N GLY A 85 12.99 2.40 6.27
CA GLY A 85 13.43 3.36 7.27
C GLY A 85 14.41 4.43 6.77
N ASN A 86 14.60 4.59 5.46
CA ASN A 86 15.34 5.74 4.94
C ASN A 86 14.59 7.05 5.22
N LYS A 87 15.35 8.17 5.28
CA LYS A 87 14.82 9.46 5.66
C LYS A 87 14.24 10.21 4.46
N PHE A 88 13.09 10.84 4.69
CA PHE A 88 12.44 11.76 3.76
C PHE A 88 12.27 13.13 4.42
N SER A 89 12.19 14.16 3.59
CA SER A 89 11.74 15.49 3.97
C SER A 89 10.26 15.66 3.59
N THR A 90 9.56 16.60 4.22
CA THR A 90 8.15 16.90 3.90
C THR A 90 7.95 17.31 2.44
N LEU A 91 8.93 17.99 1.83
CA LEU A 91 8.84 18.38 0.42
C LEU A 91 8.83 17.17 -0.52
N GLU A 92 9.54 16.09 -0.16
CA GLU A 92 9.58 14.87 -0.95
C GLU A 92 8.27 14.06 -0.85
N THR A 93 7.47 14.29 0.20
CA THR A 93 6.27 13.50 0.52
C THR A 93 4.96 14.24 0.33
N ILE A 94 4.96 15.48 -0.20
CA ILE A 94 3.73 16.26 -0.47
C ILE A 94 2.77 15.52 -1.41
N SER A 95 3.30 14.90 -2.46
CA SER A 95 2.49 14.17 -3.44
C SER A 95 2.27 12.73 -3.01
N GLN A 96 1.10 12.16 -3.36
CA GLN A 96 0.84 10.75 -3.11
C GLN A 96 1.90 9.86 -3.77
N PRO A 97 2.45 8.88 -3.03
CA PRO A 97 3.43 7.95 -3.60
C PRO A 97 2.80 6.98 -4.58
N THR A 98 3.63 6.43 -5.45
CA THR A 98 3.31 5.23 -6.22
C THR A 98 3.70 3.99 -5.42
N PHE A 99 3.02 2.86 -5.69
CA PHE A 99 3.38 1.59 -5.07
C PHE A 99 3.12 0.41 -5.99
N SER A 100 3.89 -0.63 -5.80
CA SER A 100 3.70 -1.97 -6.36
C SER A 100 4.13 -3.04 -5.36
N PHE A 101 3.69 -4.27 -5.54
CA PHE A 101 4.09 -5.39 -4.68
C PHE A 101 4.12 -6.69 -5.47
N THR A 102 4.96 -7.62 -5.01
CA THR A 102 5.10 -8.94 -5.62
C THR A 102 3.85 -9.80 -5.41
N ALA A 103 3.65 -10.80 -6.23
CA ALA A 103 2.54 -11.73 -6.06
C ALA A 103 2.64 -12.49 -4.72
N GLU A 104 1.49 -12.73 -4.10
CA GLU A 104 1.37 -13.56 -2.91
C GLU A 104 1.38 -15.05 -3.31
N PRO A 105 2.26 -15.88 -2.71
CA PRO A 105 2.30 -17.31 -3.01
C PRO A 105 0.97 -18.00 -2.71
N GLY A 106 0.52 -18.85 -3.62
CA GLY A 106 -0.71 -19.64 -3.45
C GLY A 106 -2.00 -18.91 -3.82
N PHE A 107 -1.92 -17.65 -4.27
CA PHE A 107 -3.07 -16.87 -4.72
C PHE A 107 -2.96 -16.49 -6.20
N ASP A 108 -4.09 -16.52 -6.91
CA ASP A 108 -4.17 -16.06 -8.30
C ASP A 108 -4.08 -14.54 -8.34
N PRO A 109 -3.00 -13.95 -8.86
CA PRO A 109 -2.81 -12.49 -8.85
C PRO A 109 -3.84 -11.73 -9.68
N ALA A 110 -4.43 -12.38 -10.71
CA ALA A 110 -5.47 -11.76 -11.54
C ALA A 110 -6.82 -11.64 -10.82
N LYS A 111 -7.08 -12.49 -9.82
CA LYS A 111 -8.36 -12.54 -9.10
C LYS A 111 -8.28 -11.96 -7.69
N THR A 112 -7.08 -11.99 -7.09
CA THR A 112 -6.89 -11.57 -5.71
C THR A 112 -6.66 -10.06 -5.63
N LYS A 113 -7.40 -9.41 -4.76
CA LYS A 113 -7.33 -7.98 -4.52
C LYS A 113 -6.82 -7.67 -3.13
N TYR A 114 -6.28 -6.47 -2.96
CA TYR A 114 -5.61 -6.05 -1.74
C TYR A 114 -5.95 -4.61 -1.39
N SER A 115 -5.83 -4.28 -0.10
CA SER A 115 -5.91 -2.91 0.40
C SER A 115 -4.53 -2.46 0.87
N LEU A 116 -4.07 -1.29 0.40
CA LEU A 116 -2.93 -0.57 0.96
C LEU A 116 -3.46 0.38 2.04
N ILE A 117 -2.84 0.35 3.22
CA ILE A 117 -3.07 1.31 4.31
C ILE A 117 -1.76 1.98 4.66
N MET A 118 -1.74 3.33 4.71
CA MET A 118 -0.62 4.10 5.22
C MET A 118 -1.02 4.74 6.54
N ALA A 119 -0.26 4.45 7.60
CA ALA A 119 -0.52 4.95 8.95
C ALA A 119 0.77 5.36 9.66
N ASP A 120 0.63 6.33 10.58
CA ASP A 120 1.70 6.87 11.41
C ASP A 120 1.42 6.51 12.89
N PRO A 121 2.24 5.65 13.51
CA PRO A 121 2.11 5.31 14.92
C PRO A 121 2.64 6.38 15.88
N ASP A 122 3.31 7.44 15.39
CA ASP A 122 4.02 8.41 16.21
C ASP A 122 3.30 9.77 16.33
N ALA A 123 2.10 9.89 15.75
CA ALA A 123 1.40 11.17 15.69
C ALA A 123 0.83 11.62 17.05
N PRO A 124 0.91 12.92 17.43
CA PRO A 124 1.57 14.01 16.74
C PRO A 124 3.07 14.11 17.08
N ASN A 125 3.54 13.33 18.03
CA ASN A 125 4.90 13.28 18.55
C ASN A 125 5.19 11.86 19.03
N SER A 126 6.33 11.28 18.65
CA SER A 126 6.74 9.94 19.05
C SER A 126 6.88 9.71 20.56
N GLU A 127 7.14 10.78 21.34
CA GLU A 127 7.20 10.72 22.80
C GLU A 127 5.80 10.75 23.45
N LEU A 128 4.80 11.32 22.77
CA LEU A 128 3.41 11.40 23.24
C LEU A 128 2.44 11.20 22.07
N PRO A 129 2.27 9.97 21.57
CA PRO A 129 1.54 9.66 20.34
C PRO A 129 0.00 9.62 20.54
N ILE A 130 -0.58 10.66 21.13
CA ILE A 130 -2.02 10.72 21.50
C ILE A 130 -2.99 10.72 20.33
N LEU A 131 -2.51 10.96 19.10
CA LEU A 131 -3.31 10.89 17.87
C LEU A 131 -3.04 9.61 17.06
N SER A 132 -2.22 8.73 17.61
CA SER A 132 -1.82 7.46 16.99
C SER A 132 -2.91 6.40 17.03
N PRO A 133 -2.97 5.51 16.01
CA PRO A 133 -2.34 5.70 14.69
C PRO A 133 -3.05 6.81 13.90
N PHE A 134 -2.29 7.61 13.16
CA PHE A 134 -2.87 8.59 12.26
C PHE A 134 -2.94 8.02 10.83
N LEU A 135 -4.11 8.07 10.21
CA LEU A 135 -4.35 7.51 8.88
C LEU A 135 -3.96 8.50 7.77
N HIS A 136 -3.05 8.11 6.88
CA HIS A 136 -2.62 8.92 5.74
C HIS A 136 -3.27 8.53 4.41
N LEU A 137 -3.52 7.21 4.18
CA LEU A 137 -4.03 6.72 2.90
C LEU A 137 -4.70 5.37 3.07
N ILE A 138 -5.81 5.13 2.36
CA ILE A 138 -6.30 3.78 2.08
C ILE A 138 -6.64 3.67 0.60
N ILE A 139 -6.02 2.72 -0.08
CA ILE A 139 -6.32 2.31 -1.45
C ILE A 139 -6.82 0.88 -1.42
N SER A 140 -7.99 0.64 -1.96
CA SER A 140 -8.56 -0.70 -2.16
C SER A 140 -8.40 -1.18 -3.60
N ASP A 141 -8.68 -2.45 -3.82
CA ASP A 141 -8.68 -3.12 -5.13
C ASP A 141 -7.32 -3.07 -5.85
N ALA A 142 -6.23 -2.94 -5.07
CA ALA A 142 -4.89 -3.08 -5.60
C ALA A 142 -4.60 -4.54 -5.98
N GLN A 143 -3.78 -4.74 -7.00
CA GLN A 143 -3.32 -6.06 -7.45
C GLN A 143 -1.79 -6.09 -7.53
N ALA A 144 -1.21 -7.28 -7.56
CA ALA A 144 0.23 -7.47 -7.71
C ALA A 144 0.77 -6.82 -9.00
N GLU A 145 2.04 -6.40 -8.98
CA GLU A 145 2.68 -5.61 -10.05
C GLU A 145 2.53 -6.23 -11.46
N CYS A 146 2.53 -7.56 -11.55
CA CYS A 146 2.43 -8.29 -12.81
C CYS A 146 1.04 -8.24 -13.47
N VAL A 147 0.01 -7.81 -12.75
CA VAL A 147 -1.36 -7.69 -13.30
C VAL A 147 -1.65 -6.26 -13.78
N GLY A 148 -0.90 -5.28 -13.27
CA GLY A 148 -1.09 -3.88 -13.62
C GLY A 148 -2.42 -3.32 -13.07
N GLY A 149 -2.44 -2.93 -11.81
CA GLY A 149 -3.65 -2.52 -11.07
C GLY A 149 -4.34 -1.27 -11.59
N GLN A 150 -5.24 -1.43 -12.56
CA GLN A 150 -5.99 -0.35 -13.22
C GLN A 150 -7.22 0.11 -12.41
N ASN A 151 -7.76 -0.71 -11.50
CA ASN A 151 -9.06 -0.49 -10.86
C ASN A 151 -8.95 -0.18 -9.37
N ARG A 152 -7.93 0.57 -8.96
CA ARG A 152 -7.75 0.98 -7.58
C ARG A 152 -8.83 1.96 -7.12
N ILE A 153 -9.36 1.76 -5.93
CA ILE A 153 -10.39 2.61 -5.33
C ILE A 153 -9.77 3.36 -4.14
N THR A 154 -9.87 4.68 -4.15
CA THR A 154 -9.47 5.50 -3.01
C THR A 154 -10.56 5.46 -1.93
N VAL A 155 -10.26 4.84 -0.79
CA VAL A 155 -11.14 4.81 0.39
C VAL A 155 -10.80 5.97 1.34
N ALA A 156 -9.51 6.26 1.54
CA ALA A 156 -9.07 7.43 2.26
C ALA A 156 -8.05 8.18 1.39
N PRO A 157 -8.36 9.40 0.91
CA PRO A 157 -7.43 10.19 0.10
C PRO A 157 -6.10 10.44 0.82
N TYR A 158 -5.03 10.58 0.06
CA TYR A 158 -3.72 10.85 0.63
C TYR A 158 -3.70 12.17 1.41
N MET A 159 -3.25 12.08 2.66
CA MET A 159 -2.93 13.23 3.50
C MET A 159 -1.43 13.19 3.75
N PHE A 160 -0.72 14.19 3.22
CA PHE A 160 0.74 14.20 3.33
C PHE A 160 1.22 14.34 4.78
N PRO A 161 2.41 13.80 5.12
CA PRO A 161 3.03 13.93 6.42
C PRO A 161 3.27 15.37 6.85
N THR A 162 3.01 15.66 8.12
CA THR A 162 3.36 16.92 8.77
C THR A 162 3.81 16.64 10.21
N PRO A 163 4.96 15.97 10.40
CA PRO A 163 5.43 15.66 11.75
C PRO A 163 5.65 16.94 12.55
N LEU A 164 5.22 16.95 13.81
CA LEU A 164 5.36 18.10 14.72
C LEU A 164 6.56 17.94 15.66
N SER A 165 7.33 16.86 15.55
CA SER A 165 8.50 16.59 16.38
C SER A 165 9.80 16.54 15.59
N VAL A 166 10.92 16.81 16.26
CA VAL A 166 12.28 16.61 15.72
C VAL A 166 12.57 15.12 15.59
N ALA A 167 12.11 14.32 16.57
CA ALA A 167 12.15 12.87 16.49
C ALA A 167 11.32 12.40 15.29
N PRO A 168 11.89 11.57 14.42
CA PRO A 168 11.19 11.16 13.20
C PRO A 168 10.02 10.24 13.49
N HIS A 169 8.93 10.44 12.74
CA HIS A 169 7.79 9.54 12.69
C HIS A 169 8.04 8.40 11.69
N LYS A 170 7.40 7.26 11.92
CA LYS A 170 7.45 6.06 11.06
C LYS A 170 6.22 5.99 10.16
N TYR A 171 6.30 6.56 8.96
CA TYR A 171 5.20 6.49 7.99
C TYR A 171 5.16 5.12 7.33
N THR A 172 4.24 4.29 7.78
CA THR A 172 4.20 2.85 7.51
C THR A 172 3.13 2.49 6.51
N PHE A 173 3.51 1.74 5.47
CA PHE A 173 2.63 1.18 4.44
C PHE A 173 2.44 -0.31 4.70
N LEU A 174 1.19 -0.77 4.66
CA LEU A 174 0.80 -2.15 4.90
C LEU A 174 -0.15 -2.61 3.79
N ILE A 175 0.11 -3.80 3.22
CA ILE A 175 -0.79 -4.46 2.26
C ILE A 175 -1.54 -5.57 2.96
N TYR A 176 -2.87 -5.52 2.86
CA TYR A 176 -3.77 -6.56 3.35
C TYR A 176 -4.52 -7.22 2.21
N ARG A 177 -4.65 -8.55 2.21
CA ARG A 177 -5.49 -9.27 1.25
C ARG A 177 -6.96 -9.08 1.59
N GLN A 178 -7.78 -8.77 0.59
CA GLN A 178 -9.22 -8.66 0.70
C GLN A 178 -9.89 -10.04 0.65
N PRO A 179 -11.01 -10.24 1.37
CA PRO A 179 -11.82 -11.44 1.21
C PRO A 179 -12.51 -11.47 -0.17
N PRO A 180 -12.96 -12.63 -0.64
CA PRO A 180 -13.87 -12.72 -1.77
C PRO A 180 -15.11 -11.83 -1.54
N ASN A 181 -15.57 -11.13 -2.59
CA ASN A 181 -16.73 -10.22 -2.53
C ASN A 181 -16.55 -9.00 -1.60
N TYR A 182 -15.30 -8.59 -1.35
CA TYR A 182 -15.03 -7.37 -0.61
C TYR A 182 -15.68 -6.15 -1.29
N VAL A 183 -16.38 -5.36 -0.48
CA VAL A 183 -16.93 -4.07 -0.91
C VAL A 183 -16.18 -2.98 -0.17
N PRO A 184 -15.43 -2.12 -0.88
CA PRO A 184 -14.75 -1.00 -0.23
C PRO A 184 -15.74 -0.12 0.54
N PRO A 185 -15.42 0.28 1.77
CA PRO A 185 -16.26 1.23 2.51
C PRO A 185 -16.34 2.57 1.76
N PRO A 186 -17.36 3.40 2.06
CA PRO A 186 -17.46 4.74 1.50
C PRO A 186 -16.18 5.55 1.74
N MET A 187 -15.84 6.42 0.77
CA MET A 187 -14.64 7.25 0.88
C MET A 187 -14.74 8.16 2.12
N LEU A 188 -13.70 8.11 2.94
CA LEU A 188 -13.54 9.00 4.09
C LEU A 188 -13.33 10.43 3.62
N GLN A 189 -14.00 11.38 4.27
CA GLN A 189 -13.72 12.79 4.05
C GLN A 189 -12.27 13.12 4.47
N ASN A 190 -11.66 14.07 3.76
CA ASN A 190 -10.27 14.44 4.01
C ASN A 190 -10.15 15.43 5.18
N LEU A 191 -10.68 15.07 6.34
CA LEU A 191 -10.65 15.84 7.57
C LEU A 191 -9.66 15.21 8.56
N PRO A 192 -8.71 15.97 9.12
CA PRO A 192 -7.70 15.44 10.05
C PRO A 192 -8.29 14.71 11.26
N GLY A 193 -9.41 15.20 11.83
CA GLY A 193 -10.08 14.56 12.96
C GLY A 193 -10.60 13.15 12.68
N LEU A 194 -10.95 12.83 11.45
CA LEU A 194 -11.35 11.48 11.05
C LEU A 194 -10.14 10.54 10.82
N ARG A 195 -8.93 11.09 10.85
CA ARG A 195 -7.68 10.37 10.60
C ARG A 195 -6.93 10.04 11.89
N ALA A 196 -7.11 10.87 12.93
CA ALA A 196 -6.50 10.66 14.23
C ALA A 196 -7.14 9.47 14.95
N ARG A 197 -6.32 8.71 15.71
CA ARG A 197 -6.74 7.53 16.45
C ARG A 197 -7.49 6.52 15.59
N PHE A 198 -7.03 6.38 14.34
CA PHE A 198 -7.66 5.46 13.39
C PHE A 198 -7.63 4.03 13.95
N PRO A 199 -8.77 3.36 14.11
CA PRO A 199 -8.85 2.04 14.72
C PRO A 199 -8.38 0.97 13.73
N LEU A 200 -7.08 0.96 13.37
CA LEU A 200 -6.50 0.11 12.33
C LEU A 200 -6.87 -1.37 12.49
N LEU A 201 -6.73 -1.91 13.70
CA LEU A 201 -6.99 -3.34 13.93
C LEU A 201 -8.48 -3.67 13.81
N ASP A 202 -9.36 -2.78 14.29
CA ASP A 202 -10.81 -2.94 14.12
C ASP A 202 -11.22 -2.78 12.66
N TYR A 203 -10.60 -1.83 11.94
CA TYR A 203 -10.82 -1.67 10.49
C TYR A 203 -10.45 -2.95 9.74
N VAL A 204 -9.29 -3.52 10.01
CA VAL A 204 -8.83 -4.78 9.42
C VAL A 204 -9.80 -5.91 9.73
N LYS A 205 -10.20 -6.06 11.00
CA LYS A 205 -11.12 -7.10 11.47
C LYS A 205 -12.52 -6.95 10.88
N ASN A 206 -13.09 -5.76 10.92
CA ASN A 206 -14.47 -5.50 10.47
C ASN A 206 -14.63 -5.64 8.94
N ASN A 207 -13.54 -5.47 8.21
CA ASN A 207 -13.48 -5.65 6.77
C ASN A 207 -12.97 -7.04 6.36
N ASN A 208 -12.75 -7.96 7.30
CA ASN A 208 -12.21 -9.31 7.09
C ASN A 208 -10.91 -9.32 6.26
N LEU A 209 -10.08 -8.29 6.41
CA LEU A 209 -8.79 -8.20 5.75
C LEU A 209 -7.80 -9.18 6.40
N THR A 210 -6.96 -9.82 5.58
CA THR A 210 -5.94 -10.79 6.04
C THR A 210 -4.54 -10.23 5.84
N GLY A 211 -3.69 -10.34 6.83
CA GLY A 211 -2.32 -9.87 6.79
C GLY A 211 -1.91 -9.03 8.01
N PRO A 212 -0.96 -8.09 7.84
CA PRO A 212 -0.44 -7.61 6.54
C PRO A 212 0.49 -8.60 5.86
N ILE A 213 0.35 -8.73 4.53
CA ILE A 213 1.14 -9.63 3.68
C ILE A 213 2.44 -9.01 3.18
N ALA A 214 2.50 -7.67 3.15
CA ALA A 214 3.67 -6.89 2.77
C ALA A 214 3.66 -5.55 3.52
N GLY A 215 4.83 -4.95 3.70
CA GLY A 215 4.96 -3.65 4.32
C GLY A 215 6.28 -2.97 4.00
N ASN A 216 6.29 -1.65 4.09
CA ASN A 216 7.45 -0.78 3.95
C ASN A 216 7.22 0.49 4.79
N PHE A 217 8.26 1.26 5.08
CA PHE A 217 8.13 2.51 5.82
C PHE A 217 9.32 3.43 5.57
N TYR A 218 9.14 4.70 5.86
CA TYR A 218 10.18 5.70 5.89
C TYR A 218 10.10 6.54 7.18
N LEU A 219 11.14 7.30 7.42
CA LEU A 219 11.28 8.19 8.58
C LEU A 219 11.23 9.64 8.12
N GLU A 220 10.38 10.45 8.77
CA GLU A 220 10.31 11.88 8.53
C GLU A 220 10.09 12.66 9.83
N GLY A 221 10.89 13.71 10.04
CA GLY A 221 10.81 14.59 11.22
C GLY A 221 11.19 16.02 10.89
N LEU A 222 11.00 16.92 11.85
CA LEU A 222 11.30 18.36 11.70
C LEU A 222 12.76 18.66 11.37
N GLY A 223 13.70 17.81 11.77
CA GLY A 223 15.14 18.06 11.61
C GLY A 223 15.68 18.02 10.16
N ASN A 224 14.85 17.65 9.17
CA ASN A 224 15.25 17.55 7.76
C ASN A 224 14.74 18.76 6.93
N ILE A 225 14.49 19.92 7.55
CA ILE A 225 13.87 21.06 6.88
C ILE A 225 14.92 21.98 6.28
N VAL A 226 14.81 22.18 4.98
CA VAL A 226 15.53 23.25 4.25
C VAL A 226 14.62 24.47 4.00
N ASP A 227 13.30 24.34 4.15
CA ASP A 227 12.35 25.44 3.89
C ASP A 227 11.23 25.55 4.93
N LEU A 228 11.43 26.48 5.87
CA LEU A 228 10.49 26.83 6.94
C LEU A 228 9.24 27.59 6.44
N GLY A 229 9.31 28.24 5.30
CA GLY A 229 8.25 29.14 4.79
C GLY A 229 7.02 28.36 4.30
N THR A 230 7.22 27.36 3.46
CA THR A 230 6.13 26.56 2.86
C THR A 230 5.45 25.66 3.90
N ARG A 231 6.20 25.27 4.93
CA ARG A 231 5.73 24.43 6.03
C ARG A 231 4.79 25.15 6.97
N ARG A 232 5.09 26.39 7.32
CA ARG A 232 4.29 27.17 8.26
C ARG A 232 2.82 27.23 7.80
N THR A 233 2.58 27.49 6.54
CA THR A 233 1.22 27.56 5.96
C THR A 233 0.49 26.21 5.94
N ALA A 234 1.19 25.11 5.71
CA ALA A 234 0.59 23.76 5.71
C ALA A 234 0.25 23.28 7.13
N VAL A 235 1.16 23.51 8.09
CA VAL A 235 0.96 23.17 9.51
C VAL A 235 -0.13 24.04 10.13
N GLU A 236 -0.14 25.35 9.86
CA GLU A 236 -1.17 26.28 10.35
C GLU A 236 -2.56 25.89 9.85
N LYS A 237 -2.68 25.48 8.58
CA LYS A 237 -3.94 24.99 8.00
C LYS A 237 -4.41 23.68 8.62
N GLN A 238 -3.50 22.79 8.97
CA GLN A 238 -3.84 21.51 9.61
C GLN A 238 -4.18 21.68 11.10
N MET A 239 -3.46 22.57 11.81
CA MET A 239 -3.77 22.90 13.20
C MET A 239 -5.10 23.61 13.34
N SER A 240 -5.41 24.58 12.49
CA SER A 240 -6.72 25.24 12.50
C SER A 240 -7.87 24.29 12.21
N ALA A 241 -7.65 23.24 11.39
CA ALA A 241 -8.65 22.21 11.17
C ALA A 241 -8.81 21.26 12.36
N LEU A 242 -7.76 21.03 13.15
CA LEU A 242 -7.81 20.24 14.40
C LEU A 242 -8.49 21.04 15.53
N GLU A 243 -8.23 22.34 15.65
CA GLU A 243 -8.87 23.23 16.63
C GLU A 243 -10.37 23.40 16.37
N ALA A 244 -10.79 23.41 15.10
CA ALA A 244 -12.22 23.48 14.73
C ALA A 244 -13.03 22.21 15.07
N LEU A 245 -12.38 21.15 15.59
CA LEU A 245 -12.98 19.87 15.95
C LEU A 245 -13.06 19.64 17.47
N GLN A 246 -12.65 20.64 18.29
CA GLN A 246 -12.81 20.67 19.74
C GLN A 246 -14.05 21.48 20.13
#